data_32ba44cfbd7234e5e5cf43a9abef8213
#
_entry.id   32ba44cfbd7234e5e5cf43a9abef8213
#
_cell.length_a   1.000
_cell.length_b   1.000
_cell.length_c   1.000
_cell.angle_alpha   90.00
_cell.angle_beta   90.00
_cell.angle_gamma   90.00
#
_symmetry.space_group_name_H-M   'P 1'
#
loop_
_entity.id
_entity.type
_entity.pdbx_description
1 polymer ?
#
loop_
_entity_poly.entity_id
_entity_poly.type
_entity_poly.pdbx_seq_one_letter_code
_entity_poly.pdbx_strand_id
1 'polypeptide(L)'
;MQPDAHKRALIAGSIGNFIEWYEFAVYGFLATVIAKNFFQLEGEAGLTSLILTYASFAIAFFFRPLGAVVFGRIGDRIGRKPTLIIVLVLMTLATAAIGIVPVYASIGIAAPLIVTLLRILQGLFAGGEYGGAVSLMTEFAPRGKRGLYGAWQSFTVALGLLAGAGIVALLSALLTPEALHDWGWRIPFFLALPMGAVALWLRVSMEETPSFVQQQDNPAVAQADIAATLRAIVMGIGRVMVWSAAGYTYLVIMPTYLQSALHTGFNQALLIAVISNVGFALTI
;
A
#
# COMPACT_ATOMS: atom_id res chain seq x y z
N MET A 1 23.12 -12.40 18.00
CA MET A 1 22.77 -11.47 16.91
C MET A 1 23.30 -10.09 17.26
N GLN A 2 23.99 -9.44 16.32
CA GLN A 2 24.53 -8.10 16.53
C GLN A 2 23.37 -7.08 16.64
N PRO A 3 23.44 -6.08 17.52
CA PRO A 3 22.39 -5.05 17.70
C PRO A 3 22.04 -4.31 16.40
N ASP A 4 22.98 -4.24 15.45
CA ASP A 4 22.79 -3.58 14.16
C ASP A 4 21.90 -4.36 13.18
N ALA A 5 21.85 -5.71 13.27
CA ALA A 5 21.00 -6.53 12.40
C ALA A 5 19.50 -6.30 12.70
N HIS A 6 19.13 -6.15 13.97
CA HIS A 6 17.74 -5.84 14.35
C HIS A 6 17.28 -4.48 13.83
N LYS A 7 18.14 -3.46 13.92
CA LYS A 7 17.82 -2.11 13.44
C LYS A 7 17.70 -2.08 11.91
N ARG A 8 18.59 -2.76 11.20
CA ARG A 8 18.53 -2.85 9.72
C ARG A 8 17.28 -3.56 9.26
N ALA A 9 16.92 -4.69 9.87
CA ALA A 9 15.70 -5.42 9.55
C ALA A 9 14.45 -4.58 9.80
N LEU A 10 14.39 -3.84 10.93
CA LEU A 10 13.28 -2.94 11.24
C LEU A 10 13.16 -1.83 10.19
N ILE A 11 14.25 -1.15 9.84
CA ILE A 11 14.26 -0.06 8.86
C ILE A 11 13.83 -0.58 7.48
N ALA A 12 14.35 -1.71 7.03
CA ALA A 12 14.05 -2.23 5.71
C ALA A 12 12.63 -2.81 5.58
N GLY A 13 12.08 -3.39 6.64
CA GLY A 13 10.66 -3.75 6.72
C GLY A 13 9.77 -2.51 6.74
N SER A 14 10.19 -1.48 7.48
CA SER A 14 9.46 -0.22 7.61
C SER A 14 9.35 0.53 6.29
N ILE A 15 10.43 0.62 5.51
CA ILE A 15 10.43 1.41 4.27
C ILE A 15 9.55 0.78 3.19
N GLY A 16 9.50 -0.55 3.09
CA GLY A 16 8.62 -1.22 2.15
C GLY A 16 7.15 -1.01 2.52
N ASN A 17 6.80 -1.20 3.79
CA ASN A 17 5.45 -0.94 4.29
C ASN A 17 5.05 0.54 4.12
N PHE A 18 5.97 1.47 4.38
CA PHE A 18 5.75 2.91 4.15
C PHE A 18 5.43 3.21 2.68
N ILE A 19 6.21 2.66 1.73
CA ILE A 19 6.02 2.88 0.30
C ILE A 19 4.69 2.27 -0.16
N GLU A 20 4.36 1.04 0.25
CA GLU A 20 3.08 0.40 -0.05
C GLU A 20 1.92 1.34 0.32
N TRP A 21 1.91 1.87 1.53
CA TRP A 21 0.83 2.72 2.00
C TRP A 21 0.83 4.12 1.39
N TYR A 22 2.01 4.66 1.04
CA TYR A 22 2.12 5.87 0.23
C TYR A 22 1.45 5.68 -1.14
N GLU A 23 1.73 4.59 -1.84
CA GLU A 23 1.18 4.32 -3.17
C GLU A 23 -0.34 4.15 -3.15
N PHE A 24 -0.87 3.47 -2.13
CA PHE A 24 -2.32 3.37 -1.91
C PHE A 24 -2.95 4.72 -1.56
N ALA A 25 -2.30 5.51 -0.72
CA ALA A 25 -2.75 6.83 -0.31
C ALA A 25 -2.85 7.80 -1.50
N VAL A 26 -1.82 7.85 -2.33
CA VAL A 26 -1.79 8.70 -3.53
C VAL A 26 -3.00 8.43 -4.43
N TYR A 27 -3.30 7.17 -4.72
CA TYR A 27 -4.47 6.82 -5.51
C TYR A 27 -5.77 7.24 -4.84
N GLY A 28 -5.92 6.98 -3.53
CA GLY A 28 -7.11 7.33 -2.76
C GLY A 28 -7.35 8.83 -2.66
N PHE A 29 -6.31 9.62 -2.39
CA PHE A 29 -6.43 11.09 -2.28
C PHE A 29 -6.58 11.79 -3.63
N LEU A 30 -6.11 11.20 -4.72
CA LEU A 30 -6.34 11.67 -6.08
C LEU A 30 -7.59 11.05 -6.73
N ALA A 31 -8.45 10.34 -5.99
CA ALA A 31 -9.57 9.58 -6.54
C ALA A 31 -10.50 10.45 -7.42
N THR A 32 -10.76 11.70 -7.05
CA THR A 32 -11.58 12.64 -7.85
C THR A 32 -10.90 13.01 -9.17
N VAL A 33 -9.58 13.21 -9.16
CA VAL A 33 -8.78 13.53 -10.35
C VAL A 33 -8.68 12.29 -11.26
N ILE A 34 -8.46 11.11 -10.68
CA ILE A 34 -8.39 9.83 -11.38
C ILE A 34 -9.76 9.49 -12.01
N ALA A 35 -10.85 9.70 -11.28
CA ALA A 35 -12.21 9.50 -11.79
C ALA A 35 -12.45 10.29 -13.07
N LYS A 36 -12.08 11.57 -13.07
CA LYS A 36 -12.26 12.47 -14.21
C LYS A 36 -11.34 12.12 -15.38
N ASN A 37 -10.10 11.69 -15.11
CA ASN A 37 -9.12 11.40 -16.16
C ASN A 37 -9.30 10.01 -16.81
N PHE A 38 -9.79 9.01 -16.07
CA PHE A 38 -9.81 7.62 -16.53
C PHE A 38 -11.19 6.98 -16.59
N PHE A 39 -12.13 7.39 -15.73
CA PHE A 39 -13.41 6.72 -15.56
C PHE A 39 -14.61 7.58 -15.99
N GLN A 40 -14.38 8.78 -16.56
CA GLN A 40 -15.44 9.61 -17.09
C GLN A 40 -15.90 9.07 -18.45
N LEU A 41 -16.86 8.16 -18.40
CA LEU A 41 -17.55 7.63 -19.58
C LEU A 41 -18.50 8.70 -20.13
N GLU A 42 -18.66 8.74 -21.46
CA GLU A 42 -19.57 9.68 -22.12
C GLU A 42 -21.01 9.52 -21.60
N GLY A 43 -21.63 10.63 -21.20
CA GLY A 43 -23.01 10.65 -20.69
C GLY A 43 -23.20 10.22 -19.23
N GLU A 44 -22.15 9.83 -18.52
CA GLU A 44 -22.23 9.37 -17.14
C GLU A 44 -22.12 10.52 -16.11
N ALA A 45 -22.88 10.41 -15.02
CA ALA A 45 -22.77 11.33 -13.90
C ALA A 45 -21.41 11.15 -13.19
N GLY A 46 -20.84 12.24 -12.65
CA GLY A 46 -19.57 12.21 -11.93
C GLY A 46 -19.53 11.22 -10.76
N LEU A 47 -20.68 10.87 -10.18
CA LEU A 47 -20.80 9.85 -9.15
C LEU A 47 -20.46 8.44 -9.67
N THR A 48 -20.92 8.07 -10.87
CA THR A 48 -20.59 6.77 -11.48
C THR A 48 -19.09 6.64 -11.72
N SER A 49 -18.46 7.68 -12.25
CA SER A 49 -16.99 7.71 -12.44
C SER A 49 -16.22 7.53 -11.13
N LEU A 50 -16.70 8.14 -10.06
CA LEU A 50 -16.11 8.01 -8.73
C LEU A 50 -16.30 6.60 -8.15
N ILE A 51 -17.50 6.01 -8.32
CA ILE A 51 -17.78 4.62 -7.91
C ILE A 51 -16.85 3.65 -8.64
N LEU A 52 -16.66 3.81 -9.95
CA LEU A 52 -15.75 2.97 -10.75
C LEU A 52 -14.29 3.14 -10.29
N THR A 53 -13.86 4.35 -9.94
CA THR A 53 -12.54 4.62 -9.39
C THR A 53 -12.34 3.88 -8.07
N TYR A 54 -13.31 3.95 -7.15
CA TYR A 54 -13.22 3.21 -5.88
C TYR A 54 -13.40 1.71 -6.05
N ALA A 55 -14.16 1.24 -7.04
CA ALA A 55 -14.21 -0.16 -7.40
C ALA A 55 -12.82 -0.67 -7.85
N SER A 56 -12.12 0.11 -8.68
CA SER A 56 -10.74 -0.20 -9.09
C SER A 56 -9.74 -0.14 -7.92
N PHE A 57 -9.97 0.73 -6.94
CA PHE A 57 -9.22 0.76 -5.68
C PHE A 57 -9.50 -0.49 -4.84
N ALA A 58 -10.76 -0.86 -4.67
CA ALA A 58 -11.19 -2.00 -3.86
C ALA A 58 -10.71 -3.35 -4.45
N ILE A 59 -10.69 -3.48 -5.77
CA ILE A 59 -10.26 -4.71 -6.45
C ILE A 59 -8.81 -5.07 -6.08
N ALA A 60 -7.94 -4.09 -5.85
CA ALA A 60 -6.57 -4.33 -5.39
C ALA A 60 -6.53 -5.09 -4.06
N PHE A 61 -7.43 -4.75 -3.11
CA PHE A 61 -7.51 -5.45 -1.82
C PHE A 61 -8.05 -6.87 -1.96
N PHE A 62 -8.95 -7.10 -2.91
CA PHE A 62 -9.48 -8.43 -3.19
C PHE A 62 -8.39 -9.39 -3.69
N PHE A 63 -7.39 -8.89 -4.41
CA PHE A 63 -6.27 -9.70 -4.90
C PHE A 63 -5.12 -9.89 -3.89
N ARG A 64 -5.10 -9.16 -2.75
CA ARG A 64 -4.07 -9.33 -1.70
C ARG A 64 -3.96 -10.74 -1.15
N PRO A 65 -5.04 -11.46 -0.79
CA PRO A 65 -4.94 -12.84 -0.29
C PRO A 65 -4.29 -13.78 -1.31
N LEU A 66 -4.61 -13.62 -2.61
CA LEU A 66 -3.99 -14.39 -3.68
C LEU A 66 -2.49 -14.09 -3.77
N GLY A 67 -2.12 -12.81 -3.72
CA GLY A 67 -0.73 -12.38 -3.66
C GLY A 67 0.03 -12.96 -2.48
N ALA A 68 -0.57 -12.95 -1.29
CA ALA A 68 0.02 -13.55 -0.08
C ALA A 68 0.30 -15.05 -0.25
N VAL A 69 -0.61 -15.81 -0.88
CA VAL A 69 -0.41 -17.24 -1.17
C VAL A 69 0.69 -17.45 -2.21
N VAL A 70 0.70 -16.69 -3.29
CA VAL A 70 1.68 -16.82 -4.38
C VAL A 70 3.09 -16.46 -3.88
N PHE A 71 3.24 -15.27 -3.32
CA PHE A 71 4.55 -14.79 -2.87
C PHE A 71 4.99 -15.44 -1.56
N GLY A 72 4.05 -15.91 -0.72
CA GLY A 72 4.36 -16.75 0.42
C GLY A 72 5.06 -18.05 -0.02
N ARG A 73 4.49 -18.77 -0.99
CA ARG A 73 5.11 -19.99 -1.55
C ARG A 73 6.45 -19.74 -2.24
N ILE A 74 6.58 -18.61 -2.93
CA ILE A 74 7.86 -18.21 -3.54
C ILE A 74 8.88 -17.96 -2.42
N GLY A 75 8.51 -17.22 -1.37
CA GLY A 75 9.36 -16.92 -0.22
C GLY A 75 9.82 -18.16 0.56
N ASP A 76 8.95 -19.16 0.67
CA ASP A 76 9.31 -20.44 1.30
C ASP A 76 10.30 -21.27 0.45
N ARG A 77 10.37 -21.03 -0.87
CA ARG A 77 11.28 -21.74 -1.79
C ARG A 77 12.62 -21.03 -2.01
N ILE A 78 12.59 -19.73 -2.30
CA ILE A 78 13.80 -18.98 -2.70
C ILE A 78 14.34 -18.07 -1.60
N GLY A 79 13.63 -17.95 -0.48
CA GLY A 79 13.97 -17.08 0.64
C GLY A 79 13.06 -15.85 0.74
N ARG A 80 12.96 -15.30 1.93
CA ARG A 80 12.10 -14.15 2.19
C ARG A 80 12.68 -12.86 1.63
N LYS A 81 13.99 -12.65 1.77
CA LYS A 81 14.69 -11.49 1.24
C LYS A 81 14.52 -11.33 -0.28
N PRO A 82 14.85 -12.32 -1.15
CA PRO A 82 14.70 -12.15 -2.59
C PRO A 82 13.25 -11.97 -3.01
N THR A 83 12.31 -12.63 -2.35
CA THR A 83 10.87 -12.46 -2.61
C THR A 83 10.40 -11.04 -2.32
N LEU A 84 10.78 -10.46 -1.18
CA LEU A 84 10.47 -9.07 -0.83
C LEU A 84 11.11 -8.06 -1.80
N ILE A 85 12.30 -8.35 -2.32
CA ILE A 85 12.94 -7.52 -3.36
C ILE A 85 12.12 -7.55 -4.65
N ILE A 86 11.72 -8.73 -5.11
CA ILE A 86 10.90 -8.90 -6.32
C ILE A 86 9.57 -8.15 -6.17
N VAL A 87 8.88 -8.36 -5.07
CA VAL A 87 7.59 -7.71 -4.78
C VAL A 87 7.73 -6.19 -4.77
N LEU A 88 8.74 -5.65 -4.09
CA LEU A 88 9.00 -4.21 -4.03
C LEU A 88 9.21 -3.61 -5.43
N VAL A 89 10.07 -4.24 -6.24
CA VAL A 89 10.37 -3.76 -7.61
C VAL A 89 9.12 -3.78 -8.47
N LEU A 90 8.37 -4.89 -8.46
CA LEU A 90 7.15 -5.03 -9.26
C LEU A 90 6.07 -4.03 -8.83
N MET A 91 5.91 -3.79 -7.52
CA MET A 91 4.95 -2.83 -6.99
C MET A 91 5.33 -1.40 -7.38
N THR A 92 6.58 -1.01 -7.20
CA THR A 92 7.10 0.30 -7.61
C THR A 92 6.91 0.55 -9.10
N LEU A 93 7.20 -0.44 -9.94
CA LEU A 93 7.00 -0.33 -11.39
C LEU A 93 5.52 -0.22 -11.77
N ALA A 94 4.65 -1.00 -11.13
CA ALA A 94 3.20 -0.93 -11.36
C ALA A 94 2.64 0.45 -10.98
N THR A 95 3.13 1.03 -9.88
CA THR A 95 2.74 2.38 -9.44
C THR A 95 3.20 3.44 -10.42
N ALA A 96 4.47 3.43 -10.81
CA ALA A 96 5.00 4.37 -11.80
C ALA A 96 4.28 4.23 -13.15
N ALA A 97 3.91 3.01 -13.54
CA ALA A 97 3.16 2.74 -14.77
C ALA A 97 1.80 3.45 -14.79
N ILE A 98 1.09 3.57 -13.65
CA ILE A 98 -0.15 4.37 -13.58
C ILE A 98 0.12 5.81 -14.03
N GLY A 99 1.25 6.41 -13.61
CA GLY A 99 1.62 7.77 -14.02
C GLY A 99 1.88 7.95 -15.50
N ILE A 100 2.15 6.86 -16.24
CA ILE A 100 2.44 6.90 -17.70
C ILE A 100 1.15 6.67 -18.52
N VAL A 101 0.12 6.04 -17.96
CA VAL A 101 -1.11 5.69 -18.69
C VAL A 101 -1.73 6.95 -19.31
N PRO A 102 -2.03 6.95 -20.64
CA PRO A 102 -2.79 8.02 -21.26
C PRO A 102 -4.21 8.09 -20.71
N VAL A 103 -4.76 9.30 -20.65
CA VAL A 103 -6.13 9.53 -20.14
C VAL A 103 -7.20 8.99 -21.08
N TYR A 104 -8.43 8.87 -20.60
CA TYR A 104 -9.59 8.36 -21.37
C TYR A 104 -9.78 9.11 -22.69
N ALA A 105 -9.62 10.43 -22.70
CA ALA A 105 -9.72 11.25 -23.92
C ALA A 105 -8.75 10.83 -25.05
N SER A 106 -7.64 10.17 -24.72
CA SER A 106 -6.61 9.75 -25.69
C SER A 106 -6.80 8.32 -26.18
N ILE A 107 -7.13 7.37 -25.29
CA ILE A 107 -7.18 5.92 -25.62
C ILE A 107 -8.52 5.25 -25.28
N GLY A 108 -9.54 6.06 -24.92
CA GLY A 108 -10.89 5.56 -24.64
C GLY A 108 -10.93 4.53 -23.50
N ILE A 109 -11.75 3.49 -23.70
CA ILE A 109 -11.98 2.43 -22.69
C ILE A 109 -10.72 1.66 -22.28
N ALA A 110 -9.65 1.69 -23.08
CA ALA A 110 -8.39 1.07 -22.71
C ALA A 110 -7.76 1.73 -21.45
N ALA A 111 -7.99 3.02 -21.24
CA ALA A 111 -7.45 3.75 -20.09
C ALA A 111 -7.92 3.17 -18.73
N PRO A 112 -9.22 3.07 -18.43
CA PRO A 112 -9.68 2.49 -17.17
C PRO A 112 -9.34 1.00 -17.04
N LEU A 113 -9.31 0.24 -18.14
CA LEU A 113 -8.93 -1.17 -18.11
C LEU A 113 -7.46 -1.34 -17.70
N ILE A 114 -6.54 -0.56 -18.28
CA ILE A 114 -5.11 -0.60 -17.94
C ILE A 114 -4.91 -0.18 -16.47
N VAL A 115 -5.53 0.91 -16.02
CA VAL A 115 -5.43 1.35 -14.64
C VAL A 115 -5.96 0.27 -13.68
N THR A 116 -7.10 -0.33 -13.99
CA THR A 116 -7.68 -1.43 -13.17
C THR A 116 -6.75 -2.65 -13.14
N LEU A 117 -6.15 -3.02 -14.27
CA LEU A 117 -5.16 -4.11 -14.31
C LEU A 117 -3.94 -3.79 -13.45
N LEU A 118 -3.40 -2.58 -13.54
CA LEU A 118 -2.29 -2.15 -12.69
C LEU A 118 -2.67 -2.18 -11.21
N ARG A 119 -3.90 -1.82 -10.85
CA ARG A 119 -4.43 -1.94 -9.48
C ARG A 119 -4.51 -3.39 -8.99
N ILE A 120 -4.92 -4.33 -9.85
CA ILE A 120 -4.91 -5.77 -9.55
C ILE A 120 -3.48 -6.24 -9.28
N LEU A 121 -2.52 -5.87 -10.13
CA LEU A 121 -1.11 -6.21 -9.96
C LEU A 121 -0.54 -5.63 -8.66
N GLN A 122 -0.81 -4.35 -8.35
CA GLN A 122 -0.42 -3.75 -7.07
C GLN A 122 -1.01 -4.53 -5.88
N GLY A 123 -2.28 -4.96 -5.96
CA GLY A 123 -2.90 -5.77 -4.92
C GLY A 123 -2.20 -7.10 -4.71
N LEU A 124 -1.86 -7.81 -5.80
CA LEU A 124 -1.08 -9.05 -5.75
C LEU A 124 0.28 -8.84 -5.06
N PHE A 125 1.02 -7.80 -5.46
CA PHE A 125 2.33 -7.51 -4.90
C PHE A 125 2.24 -7.09 -3.43
N ALA A 126 1.29 -6.21 -3.07
CA ALA A 126 1.05 -5.79 -1.70
C ALA A 126 0.69 -6.96 -0.75
N GLY A 127 -0.01 -7.99 -1.26
CA GLY A 127 -0.25 -9.21 -0.49
C GLY A 127 1.03 -9.93 -0.07
N GLY A 128 2.02 -9.99 -0.97
CA GLY A 128 3.34 -10.57 -0.69
C GLY A 128 4.17 -9.71 0.26
N GLU A 129 4.10 -8.39 0.13
CA GLU A 129 4.82 -7.43 0.95
C GLU A 129 4.37 -7.46 2.41
N TYR A 130 3.07 -7.32 2.65
CA TYR A 130 2.51 -7.23 4.00
C TYR A 130 2.87 -8.43 4.87
N GLY A 131 2.65 -9.66 4.37
CA GLY A 131 2.98 -10.88 5.10
C GLY A 131 4.48 -10.98 5.42
N GLY A 132 5.33 -10.63 4.46
CA GLY A 132 6.78 -10.63 4.62
C GLY A 132 7.28 -9.58 5.62
N ALA A 133 6.76 -8.35 5.57
CA ALA A 133 7.14 -7.26 6.46
C ALA A 133 6.74 -7.55 7.92
N VAL A 134 5.50 -8.04 8.15
CA VAL A 134 5.03 -8.40 9.51
C VAL A 134 5.86 -9.54 10.09
N SER A 135 6.12 -10.59 9.31
CA SER A 135 6.98 -11.70 9.75
C SER A 135 8.38 -11.21 10.10
N LEU A 136 8.98 -10.42 9.20
CA LEU A 136 10.30 -9.85 9.42
C LEU A 136 10.37 -9.07 10.73
N MET A 137 9.47 -8.11 10.95
CA MET A 137 9.46 -7.27 12.14
C MET A 137 9.26 -8.08 13.42
N THR A 138 8.36 -9.06 13.40
CA THR A 138 8.05 -9.86 14.60
C THR A 138 9.11 -10.92 14.92
N GLU A 139 9.77 -11.49 13.92
CA GLU A 139 10.85 -12.46 14.09
C GLU A 139 12.13 -11.82 14.62
N PHE A 140 12.46 -10.61 14.16
CA PHE A 140 13.58 -9.84 14.68
C PHE A 140 13.28 -9.10 15.99
N ALA A 141 12.03 -9.14 16.51
CA ALA A 141 11.67 -8.48 17.75
C ALA A 141 12.35 -9.14 18.98
N PRO A 142 13.02 -8.37 19.85
CA PRO A 142 13.55 -8.89 21.11
C PRO A 142 12.43 -9.51 21.98
N ARG A 143 12.79 -10.45 22.84
CA ARG A 143 11.85 -11.07 23.80
C ARG A 143 11.14 -9.99 24.62
N GLY A 144 9.81 -10.04 24.71
CA GLY A 144 8.98 -9.08 25.43
C GLY A 144 8.66 -7.78 24.64
N LYS A 145 9.23 -7.55 23.44
CA LYS A 145 8.99 -6.35 22.64
C LYS A 145 8.20 -6.58 21.35
N ARG A 146 7.62 -7.76 21.16
CA ARG A 146 6.84 -8.08 19.94
C ARG A 146 5.67 -7.14 19.71
N GLY A 147 4.99 -6.68 20.79
CA GLY A 147 3.90 -5.71 20.69
C GLY A 147 4.37 -4.36 20.14
N LEU A 148 5.52 -3.86 20.63
CA LEU A 148 6.12 -2.60 20.16
C LEU A 148 6.50 -2.69 18.65
N TYR A 149 7.07 -3.81 18.22
CA TYR A 149 7.41 -4.01 16.82
C TYR A 149 6.17 -4.16 15.92
N GLY A 150 5.09 -4.73 16.45
CA GLY A 150 3.79 -4.73 15.77
C GLY A 150 3.17 -3.34 15.66
N ALA A 151 3.21 -2.53 16.72
CA ALA A 151 2.76 -1.14 16.72
C ALA A 151 3.60 -0.28 15.75
N TRP A 152 4.91 -0.55 15.67
CA TRP A 152 5.80 0.11 14.71
C TRP A 152 5.36 -0.10 13.26
N GLN A 153 4.87 -1.28 12.91
CA GLN A 153 4.30 -1.55 11.59
C GLN A 153 3.11 -0.61 11.30
N SER A 154 2.17 -0.48 12.24
CA SER A 154 1.03 0.43 12.09
C SER A 154 1.45 1.91 12.04
N PHE A 155 2.48 2.31 12.78
CA PHE A 155 3.08 3.64 12.70
C PHE A 155 3.63 3.93 11.29
N THR A 156 4.32 2.98 10.66
CA THR A 156 4.82 3.16 9.29
C THR A 156 3.69 3.22 8.24
N VAL A 157 2.55 2.55 8.48
CA VAL A 157 1.32 2.74 7.71
C VAL A 157 0.85 4.20 7.78
N ALA A 158 0.73 4.74 9.00
CA ALA A 158 0.32 6.12 9.20
C ALA A 158 1.25 7.13 8.52
N LEU A 159 2.57 6.90 8.58
CA LEU A 159 3.56 7.72 7.88
C LEU A 159 3.40 7.66 6.35
N GLY A 160 3.13 6.48 5.78
CA GLY A 160 2.87 6.31 4.35
C GLY A 160 1.62 7.07 3.91
N LEU A 161 0.52 6.92 4.64
CA LEU A 161 -0.72 7.68 4.40
C LEU A 161 -0.49 9.19 4.50
N LEU A 162 0.22 9.63 5.54
CA LEU A 162 0.54 11.04 5.75
C LEU A 162 1.40 11.61 4.62
N ALA A 163 2.40 10.87 4.15
CA ALA A 163 3.24 11.27 3.03
C ALA A 163 2.44 11.38 1.73
N GLY A 164 1.55 10.41 1.46
CA GLY A 164 0.65 10.46 0.31
C GLY A 164 -0.31 11.65 0.37
N ALA A 165 -0.96 11.90 1.52
CA ALA A 165 -1.81 13.07 1.73
C ALA A 165 -1.02 14.37 1.58
N GLY A 166 0.17 14.43 2.19
CA GLY A 166 1.03 15.62 2.20
C GLY A 166 1.51 16.01 0.80
N ILE A 167 1.95 15.04 -0.02
CA ILE A 167 2.40 15.34 -1.39
C ILE A 167 1.24 15.81 -2.27
N VAL A 168 0.05 15.21 -2.15
CA VAL A 168 -1.13 15.65 -2.90
C VAL A 168 -1.56 17.05 -2.44
N ALA A 169 -1.57 17.32 -1.13
CA ALA A 169 -1.87 18.63 -0.59
C ALA A 169 -0.85 19.70 -1.05
N LEU A 170 0.44 19.36 -1.02
CA LEU A 170 1.50 20.26 -1.51
C LEU A 170 1.31 20.59 -2.99
N LEU A 171 1.05 19.61 -3.83
CA LEU A 171 0.83 19.82 -5.26
C LEU A 171 -0.44 20.66 -5.51
N SER A 172 -1.50 20.42 -4.74
CA SER A 172 -2.73 21.22 -4.88
C SER A 172 -2.57 22.68 -4.39
N ALA A 173 -1.59 22.94 -3.54
CA ALA A 173 -1.25 24.31 -3.11
C ALA A 173 -0.32 25.03 -4.09
N LEU A 174 0.54 24.29 -4.81
CA LEU A 174 1.53 24.86 -5.74
C LEU A 174 1.03 24.94 -7.18
N LEU A 175 0.10 24.08 -7.57
CA LEU A 175 -0.42 24.00 -8.93
C LEU A 175 -1.84 24.57 -9.00
N THR A 176 -2.22 25.11 -10.16
CA THR A 176 -3.63 25.42 -10.41
C THR A 176 -4.44 24.12 -10.51
N PRO A 177 -5.77 24.15 -10.25
CA PRO A 177 -6.63 22.99 -10.39
C PRO A 177 -6.51 22.32 -11.77
N GLU A 178 -6.39 23.13 -12.84
CA GLU A 178 -6.21 22.66 -14.21
C GLU A 178 -4.88 21.93 -14.38
N ALA A 179 -3.77 22.54 -13.93
CA ALA A 179 -2.43 21.93 -14.00
C ALA A 179 -2.34 20.63 -13.20
N LEU A 180 -2.95 20.60 -12.00
CA LEU A 180 -3.03 19.38 -11.20
C LEU A 180 -3.79 18.28 -11.93
N HIS A 181 -4.90 18.64 -12.61
CA HIS A 181 -5.74 17.71 -13.35
C HIS A 181 -5.06 17.21 -14.63
N ASP A 182 -4.35 18.07 -15.37
CA ASP A 182 -3.81 17.73 -16.68
C ASP A 182 -2.53 16.87 -16.57
N TRP A 183 -1.62 17.23 -15.67
CA TRP A 183 -0.33 16.55 -15.54
C TRP A 183 0.17 16.35 -14.10
N GLY A 184 -0.15 17.27 -13.18
CA GLY A 184 0.41 17.30 -11.83
C GLY A 184 0.10 16.04 -11.01
N TRP A 185 -1.02 15.40 -11.26
CA TRP A 185 -1.43 14.15 -10.62
C TRP A 185 -0.46 12.97 -10.89
N ARG A 186 0.36 13.05 -11.94
CA ARG A 186 1.34 12.02 -12.30
C ARG A 186 2.56 12.03 -11.39
N ILE A 187 2.92 13.20 -10.84
CA ILE A 187 4.12 13.39 -10.03
C ILE A 187 4.19 12.41 -8.85
N PRO A 188 3.14 12.25 -8.01
CA PRO A 188 3.19 11.33 -6.88
C PRO A 188 3.44 9.87 -7.29
N PHE A 189 2.95 9.44 -8.46
CA PHE A 189 3.21 8.09 -8.98
C PHE A 189 4.67 7.92 -9.41
N PHE A 190 5.29 8.94 -9.99
CA PHE A 190 6.71 8.91 -10.37
C PHE A 190 7.64 9.00 -9.15
N LEU A 191 7.23 9.64 -8.07
CA LEU A 191 7.99 9.68 -6.82
C LEU A 191 8.15 8.27 -6.20
N ALA A 192 7.31 7.32 -6.53
CA ALA A 192 7.49 5.92 -6.15
C ALA A 192 8.84 5.35 -6.65
N LEU A 193 9.34 5.79 -7.81
CA LEU A 193 10.61 5.29 -8.38
C LEU A 193 11.83 5.58 -7.49
N PRO A 194 12.14 6.84 -7.13
CA PRO A 194 13.28 7.12 -6.23
C PRO A 194 13.07 6.52 -4.84
N MET A 195 11.84 6.49 -4.31
CA MET A 195 11.54 5.84 -3.04
C MET A 195 11.78 4.33 -3.11
N GLY A 196 11.31 3.68 -4.18
CA GLY A 196 11.56 2.25 -4.43
C GLY A 196 13.04 1.94 -4.61
N ALA A 197 13.82 2.80 -5.26
CA ALA A 197 15.26 2.65 -5.39
C ALA A 197 15.98 2.69 -4.03
N VAL A 198 15.60 3.61 -3.15
CA VAL A 198 16.13 3.67 -1.77
C VAL A 198 15.74 2.42 -0.98
N ALA A 199 14.49 1.96 -1.08
CA ALA A 199 14.03 0.74 -0.41
C ALA A 199 14.75 -0.51 -0.95
N LEU A 200 14.97 -0.58 -2.26
CA LEU A 200 15.72 -1.66 -2.89
C LEU A 200 17.15 -1.71 -2.37
N TRP A 201 17.83 -0.58 -2.31
CA TRP A 201 19.19 -0.48 -1.75
C TRP A 201 19.26 -0.97 -0.30
N LEU A 202 18.30 -0.59 0.54
CA LEU A 202 18.21 -1.07 1.92
C LEU A 202 17.94 -2.57 2.00
N ARG A 203 17.06 -3.12 1.16
CA ARG A 203 16.73 -4.56 1.17
C ARG A 203 17.86 -5.44 0.64
N VAL A 204 18.60 -4.99 -0.35
CA VAL A 204 19.77 -5.74 -0.86
C VAL A 204 20.83 -5.90 0.24
N SER A 205 20.99 -4.91 1.12
CA SER A 205 21.94 -4.95 2.24
C SER A 205 21.48 -5.76 3.47
N MET A 206 20.25 -6.29 3.48
CA MET A 206 19.74 -7.15 4.57
C MET A 206 20.28 -8.57 4.49
N GLU A 207 20.31 -9.23 5.65
CA GLU A 207 20.47 -10.68 5.74
C GLU A 207 19.14 -11.41 5.58
N GLU A 208 19.18 -12.71 5.28
CA GLU A 208 17.99 -13.55 5.22
C GLU A 208 17.42 -13.78 6.64
N THR A 209 16.12 -14.11 6.73
CA THR A 209 15.46 -14.29 8.02
C THR A 209 15.96 -15.52 8.76
N PRO A 210 16.16 -15.45 10.09
CA PRO A 210 16.62 -16.60 10.88
C PRO A 210 15.70 -17.81 10.77
N SER A 211 14.40 -17.61 10.68
CA SER A 211 13.42 -18.69 10.53
C SER A 211 13.58 -19.43 9.21
N PHE A 212 13.87 -18.72 8.10
CA PHE A 212 14.11 -19.38 6.81
C PHE A 212 15.39 -20.24 6.85
N VAL A 213 16.45 -19.72 7.45
CA VAL A 213 17.71 -20.45 7.61
C VAL A 213 17.51 -21.71 8.46
N GLN A 214 16.81 -21.59 9.61
CA GLN A 214 16.48 -22.73 10.47
C GLN A 214 15.60 -23.78 9.79
N GLN A 215 14.68 -23.35 8.92
CA GLN A 215 13.80 -24.27 8.20
C GLN A 215 14.56 -25.05 7.11
N GLN A 216 15.57 -24.48 6.50
CA GLN A 216 16.45 -25.18 5.58
C GLN A 216 17.26 -26.29 6.30
N ASP A 217 17.69 -26.02 7.54
CA ASP A 217 18.46 -26.97 8.34
C ASP A 217 17.58 -28.11 8.93
N ASN A 218 16.25 -27.91 9.03
CA ASN A 218 15.34 -28.89 9.64
C ASN A 218 13.98 -28.98 8.91
N PRO A 219 13.89 -29.70 7.78
CA PRO A 219 12.69 -29.79 6.95
C PRO A 219 11.47 -30.44 7.62
N ALA A 220 11.67 -31.17 8.73
CA ALA A 220 10.60 -31.92 9.43
C ALA A 220 9.58 -31.04 10.18
N VAL A 221 9.82 -29.72 10.31
CA VAL A 221 8.96 -28.79 11.07
C VAL A 221 7.76 -28.27 10.25
N ALA A 222 7.67 -28.57 8.96
CA ALA A 222 6.80 -27.89 8.00
C ALA A 222 5.40 -28.51 7.78
N GLN A 223 4.91 -29.43 8.62
CA GLN A 223 3.53 -29.93 8.49
C GLN A 223 2.56 -29.08 9.33
N ALA A 224 2.05 -28.00 8.72
CA ALA A 224 0.97 -27.24 9.34
C ALA A 224 -0.36 -28.02 9.25
N ASP A 225 -1.03 -28.20 10.38
CA ASP A 225 -2.41 -28.69 10.42
C ASP A 225 -3.32 -27.69 9.67
N ILE A 226 -3.94 -28.15 8.58
CA ILE A 226 -4.81 -27.34 7.72
C ILE A 226 -5.98 -26.77 8.52
N ALA A 227 -6.58 -27.55 9.44
CA ALA A 227 -7.70 -27.10 10.25
C ALA A 227 -7.29 -26.00 11.23
N ALA A 228 -6.13 -26.13 11.88
CA ALA A 228 -5.57 -25.10 12.75
C ALA A 228 -5.25 -23.81 11.95
N THR A 229 -4.71 -23.95 10.75
CA THR A 229 -4.40 -22.82 9.85
C THR A 229 -5.68 -22.06 9.44
N LEU A 230 -6.71 -22.77 8.98
CA LEU A 230 -7.99 -22.16 8.62
C LEU A 230 -8.65 -21.46 9.81
N ARG A 231 -8.64 -22.06 10.99
CA ARG A 231 -9.14 -21.44 12.22
C ARG A 231 -8.38 -20.14 12.55
N ALA A 232 -7.05 -20.14 12.41
CA ALA A 232 -6.22 -18.98 12.65
C ALA A 232 -6.55 -17.85 11.65
N ILE A 233 -6.77 -18.18 10.36
CA ILE A 233 -7.17 -17.22 9.33
C ILE A 233 -8.52 -16.59 9.68
N VAL A 234 -9.55 -17.39 9.97
CA VAL A 234 -10.90 -16.88 10.31
C VAL A 234 -10.87 -15.99 11.54
N MET A 235 -10.16 -16.42 12.59
CA MET A 235 -10.00 -15.58 13.80
C MET A 235 -9.22 -14.29 13.51
N GLY A 236 -8.19 -14.35 12.67
CA GLY A 236 -7.42 -13.18 12.24
C GLY A 236 -8.31 -12.17 11.54
N ILE A 237 -9.11 -12.62 10.56
CA ILE A 237 -10.07 -11.78 9.83
C ILE A 237 -11.03 -11.10 10.82
N GLY A 238 -11.66 -11.87 11.73
CA GLY A 238 -12.61 -11.31 12.69
C GLY A 238 -12.01 -10.27 13.62
N ARG A 239 -10.71 -10.41 13.99
CA ARG A 239 -10.03 -9.46 14.87
C ARG A 239 -9.68 -8.13 14.20
N VAL A 240 -9.32 -8.15 12.90
CA VAL A 240 -8.83 -6.93 12.22
C VAL A 240 -9.87 -6.26 11.34
N MET A 241 -10.99 -6.93 11.01
CA MET A 241 -11.96 -6.45 10.03
C MET A 241 -12.57 -5.08 10.39
N VAL A 242 -13.03 -4.91 11.64
CA VAL A 242 -13.67 -3.65 12.09
C VAL A 242 -12.64 -2.51 12.11
N TRP A 243 -11.44 -2.78 12.62
CA TRP A 243 -10.37 -1.79 12.66
C TRP A 243 -9.94 -1.36 11.25
N SER A 244 -9.79 -2.33 10.33
CA SER A 244 -9.44 -2.04 8.94
C SER A 244 -10.54 -1.22 8.25
N ALA A 245 -11.81 -1.62 8.37
CA ALA A 245 -12.92 -0.90 7.76
C ALA A 245 -13.00 0.56 8.27
N ALA A 246 -12.88 0.76 9.58
CA ALA A 246 -12.87 2.10 10.17
C ALA A 246 -11.66 2.91 9.68
N GLY A 247 -10.46 2.33 9.67
CA GLY A 247 -9.24 2.99 9.20
C GLY A 247 -9.37 3.48 7.75
N TYR A 248 -9.79 2.61 6.83
CA TYR A 248 -9.99 3.02 5.43
C TYR A 248 -11.08 4.08 5.27
N THR A 249 -12.19 3.96 6.01
CA THR A 249 -13.28 4.95 5.95
C THR A 249 -12.79 6.32 6.38
N TYR A 250 -12.17 6.42 7.56
CA TYR A 250 -11.80 7.71 8.14
C TYR A 250 -10.51 8.30 7.57
N LEU A 251 -9.51 7.47 7.25
CA LEU A 251 -8.20 7.96 6.87
C LEU A 251 -8.02 8.10 5.34
N VAL A 252 -8.79 7.38 4.54
CA VAL A 252 -8.61 7.34 3.07
C VAL A 252 -9.85 7.85 2.33
N ILE A 253 -11.06 7.38 2.68
CA ILE A 253 -12.28 7.69 1.91
C ILE A 253 -12.90 9.03 2.36
N MET A 254 -12.74 9.41 3.62
CA MET A 254 -13.36 10.62 4.18
C MET A 254 -13.10 11.91 3.38
N PRO A 255 -11.87 12.20 2.88
CA PRO A 255 -11.63 13.39 2.10
C PRO A 255 -12.48 13.47 0.84
N THR A 256 -12.69 12.35 0.15
CA THR A 256 -13.55 12.29 -1.03
C THR A 256 -15.03 12.42 -0.67
N TYR A 257 -15.45 11.83 0.44
CA TYR A 257 -16.82 12.04 0.96
C TYR A 257 -17.10 13.52 1.26
N LEU A 258 -16.16 14.20 1.93
CA LEU A 258 -16.25 15.64 2.20
C LEU A 258 -16.39 16.46 0.92
N GLN A 259 -15.64 16.12 -0.13
CA GLN A 259 -15.70 16.80 -1.42
C GLN A 259 -17.00 16.51 -2.17
N SER A 260 -17.39 15.24 -2.27
CA SER A 260 -18.51 14.81 -3.14
C SER A 260 -19.88 14.99 -2.49
N ALA A 261 -20.03 14.74 -1.19
CA ALA A 261 -21.30 14.79 -0.48
C ALA A 261 -21.54 16.10 0.27
N LEU A 262 -20.49 16.69 0.84
CA LEU A 262 -20.58 17.94 1.61
C LEU A 262 -20.07 19.17 0.84
N HIS A 263 -19.64 18.98 -0.41
CA HIS A 263 -19.13 20.05 -1.29
C HIS A 263 -18.00 20.88 -0.69
N THR A 264 -17.20 20.26 0.20
CA THR A 264 -16.04 20.91 0.81
C THR A 264 -14.95 21.10 -0.25
N GLY A 265 -14.24 22.22 -0.20
CA GLY A 265 -13.13 22.49 -1.11
C GLY A 265 -12.05 21.42 -1.03
N PHE A 266 -11.43 21.08 -2.16
CA PHE A 266 -10.41 20.02 -2.27
C PHE A 266 -9.29 20.18 -1.25
N ASN A 267 -8.73 21.40 -1.11
CA ASN A 267 -7.64 21.70 -0.17
C ASN A 267 -8.07 21.53 1.31
N GLN A 268 -9.31 21.90 1.64
CA GLN A 268 -9.85 21.72 2.99
C GLN A 268 -10.02 20.24 3.34
N ALA A 269 -10.54 19.45 2.41
CA ALA A 269 -10.70 18.01 2.59
C ALA A 269 -9.34 17.30 2.76
N LEU A 270 -8.31 17.71 2.00
CA LEU A 270 -6.95 17.20 2.18
C LEU A 270 -6.31 17.62 3.50
N LEU A 271 -6.53 18.86 3.96
CA LEU A 271 -6.04 19.32 5.26
C LEU A 271 -6.63 18.47 6.40
N ILE A 272 -7.94 18.15 6.34
CA ILE A 272 -8.60 17.26 7.29
C ILE A 272 -7.95 15.87 7.26
N ALA A 273 -7.65 15.34 6.07
CA ALA A 273 -6.96 14.06 5.93
C ALA A 273 -5.57 14.07 6.57
N VAL A 274 -4.78 15.14 6.34
CA VAL A 274 -3.45 15.29 6.96
C VAL A 274 -3.57 15.31 8.48
N ILE A 275 -4.47 16.14 9.05
CA ILE A 275 -4.68 16.23 10.50
C ILE A 275 -5.11 14.87 11.07
N SER A 276 -6.04 14.16 10.41
CA SER A 276 -6.51 12.84 10.84
C SER A 276 -5.38 11.81 10.85
N ASN A 277 -4.54 11.79 9.82
CA ASN A 277 -3.39 10.87 9.75
C ASN A 277 -2.30 11.22 10.77
N VAL A 278 -2.07 12.50 11.08
CA VAL A 278 -1.18 12.92 12.19
C VAL A 278 -1.73 12.42 13.52
N GLY A 279 -3.03 12.64 13.79
CA GLY A 279 -3.68 12.13 14.99
C GLY A 279 -3.56 10.62 15.13
N PHE A 280 -3.77 9.89 14.04
CA PHE A 280 -3.60 8.44 14.00
C PHE A 280 -2.15 8.03 14.31
N ALA A 281 -1.15 8.67 13.72
CA ALA A 281 0.27 8.38 13.99
C ALA A 281 0.69 8.64 15.45
N LEU A 282 0.09 9.65 16.10
CA LEU A 282 0.39 10.00 17.48
C LEU A 282 -0.27 9.08 18.51
N THR A 283 -1.31 8.34 18.13
CA THR A 283 -2.10 7.47 19.03
C THR A 283 -1.71 5.99 18.96
N ILE A 284 -0.87 5.57 18.04
CA ILE A 284 -0.30 4.22 17.91
C ILE A 284 0.92 4.08 18.81
#